data_a8b6697524238dbc4c135edaf56875e4
#
_entry.id   a8b6697524238dbc4c135edaf56875e4
#
_cell.length_a   1.000
_cell.length_b   1.000
_cell.length_c   1.000
_cell.angle_alpha   90.00
_cell.angle_beta   90.00
_cell.angle_gamma   90.00
#
_symmetry.space_group_name_H-M   'P 1'
#
loop_
_entity.id
_entity.type
_entity.pdbx_description
1 polymer ?
#
loop_
_entity_poly.entity_id
_entity_poly.type
_entity_poly.pdbx_seq_one_letter_code
_entity_poly.pdbx_strand_id
1 'polypeptide(L)' 'MTIQAILKNKGAEVVAIDAAHPVVEAVRIMDKRKIGALVVTGQGEACSGIFTERDVMRALARHGTHIMDEAVAKH' A
#
# COMPACT_ATOMS: atom_id res chain seq x y z
N MET A 1 14.95 -0.50 3.45
CA MET A 1 14.95 0.69 2.60
C MET A 1 14.09 1.77 3.22
N THR A 2 14.59 2.99 3.25
CA THR A 2 13.85 4.11 3.81
C THR A 2 13.01 4.79 2.74
N ILE A 3 12.03 5.58 3.16
CA ILE A 3 11.23 6.36 2.23
C ILE A 3 12.10 7.32 1.43
N GLN A 4 13.09 7.91 2.08
CA GLN A 4 14.00 8.81 1.40
C GLN A 4 14.81 8.11 0.31
N ALA A 5 15.20 6.87 0.57
CA ALA A 5 15.91 6.09 -0.43
C ALA A 5 15.03 5.78 -1.62
N ILE A 6 13.75 5.52 -1.38
CA ILE A 6 12.79 5.28 -2.46
C ILE A 6 12.65 6.53 -3.31
N LEU A 7 12.52 7.69 -2.69
CA LEU A 7 12.41 8.96 -3.39
C LEU A 7 13.62 9.24 -4.26
N LYS A 8 14.81 9.02 -3.71
CA LYS A 8 16.04 9.30 -4.43
C LYS A 8 16.30 8.36 -5.58
N ASN A 9 16.00 7.09 -5.37
CA ASN A 9 16.37 6.07 -6.34
C ASN A 9 15.76 6.25 -7.71
N LYS A 10 14.58 6.79 -7.76
CA LYS A 10 13.88 6.85 -9.04
C LYS A 10 13.63 8.26 -9.52
N GLY A 11 13.99 9.23 -8.72
CA GLY A 11 13.52 10.56 -8.99
C GLY A 11 12.02 10.55 -9.12
N ALA A 12 11.39 9.48 -8.68
CA ALA A 12 9.97 9.27 -8.85
C ALA A 12 9.23 9.66 -7.59
N GLU A 13 7.98 9.99 -7.76
CA GLU A 13 7.13 10.29 -6.64
C GLU A 13 6.91 9.06 -5.78
N VAL A 14 6.82 9.27 -4.49
CA VAL A 14 6.37 8.24 -3.56
C VAL A 14 4.86 8.31 -3.51
N VAL A 15 4.23 7.18 -3.77
CA VAL A 15 2.78 7.11 -3.72
C VAL A 15 2.38 6.54 -2.37
N ALA A 16 1.51 7.25 -1.69
CA ALA A 16 1.08 6.89 -0.34
C ALA A 16 -0.42 6.67 -0.29
N ILE A 17 -0.84 5.84 0.67
CA ILE A 17 -2.24 5.62 0.94
C ILE A 17 -2.44 5.65 2.46
N ASP A 18 -3.56 6.20 2.90
CA ASP A 18 -3.90 6.22 4.31
C ASP A 18 -4.32 4.81 4.75
N ALA A 19 -3.90 4.41 5.95
CA ALA A 19 -4.18 3.09 6.48
C ALA A 19 -5.67 2.77 6.61
N ALA A 20 -6.52 3.77 6.67
CA ALA A 20 -7.96 3.58 6.77
C ALA A 20 -8.64 3.30 5.42
N HIS A 21 -7.94 3.54 4.32
CA HIS A 21 -8.51 3.28 3.00
C HIS A 21 -8.64 1.79 2.73
N PRO A 22 -9.62 1.37 1.94
CA PRO A 22 -9.80 -0.05 1.64
C PRO A 22 -8.72 -0.60 0.73
N VAL A 23 -8.46 -1.88 0.86
CA VAL A 23 -7.44 -2.57 0.07
C VAL A 23 -7.67 -2.38 -1.44
N VAL A 24 -8.93 -2.34 -1.88
CA VAL A 24 -9.23 -2.15 -3.30
C VAL A 24 -8.66 -0.85 -3.84
N GLU A 25 -8.63 0.21 -3.03
CA GLU A 25 -8.01 1.47 -3.45
C GLU A 25 -6.51 1.32 -3.65
N ALA A 26 -5.86 0.59 -2.75
CA ALA A 26 -4.43 0.32 -2.89
C ALA A 26 -4.15 -0.44 -4.19
N VAL A 27 -4.96 -1.43 -4.49
CA VAL A 27 -4.81 -2.23 -5.71
C VAL A 27 -4.97 -1.35 -6.95
N ARG A 28 -5.97 -0.48 -6.96
CA ARG A 28 -6.19 0.42 -8.09
C ARG A 28 -5.03 1.37 -8.31
N ILE A 29 -4.48 1.91 -7.24
CA ILE A 29 -3.35 2.82 -7.32
C ILE A 29 -2.12 2.09 -7.87
N MET A 30 -1.84 0.91 -7.36
CA MET A 30 -0.71 0.12 -7.82
C MET A 30 -0.83 -0.22 -9.32
N ASP A 31 -2.02 -0.57 -9.74
CA ASP A 31 -2.25 -0.87 -11.16
C ASP A 31 -2.11 0.38 -12.02
N LYS A 32 -2.74 1.46 -11.62
CA LYS A 32 -2.73 2.70 -12.39
C LYS A 32 -1.32 3.27 -12.53
N ARG A 33 -0.54 3.19 -11.46
CA ARG A 33 0.82 3.74 -11.43
C ARG A 33 1.88 2.75 -11.86
N LYS A 34 1.51 1.49 -12.12
CA LYS A 34 2.44 0.42 -12.48
C LYS A 34 3.53 0.24 -11.45
N ILE A 35 3.14 0.22 -10.17
CA ILE A 35 4.04 0.02 -9.06
C ILE A 35 3.56 -1.14 -8.22
N GLY A 36 4.48 -1.78 -7.49
CA GLY A 36 4.16 -2.94 -6.68
C GLY A 36 4.09 -2.68 -5.18
N ALA A 37 4.20 -1.42 -4.78
CA ALA A 37 4.21 -1.07 -3.36
C ALA A 37 3.72 0.35 -3.13
N LEU A 38 3.10 0.57 -1.97
CA LEU A 38 2.64 1.88 -1.53
C LEU A 38 3.15 2.12 -0.13
N VAL A 39 3.46 3.39 0.16
CA VAL A 39 3.73 3.81 1.53
C VAL A 39 2.40 3.96 2.25
N VAL A 40 2.29 3.36 3.43
CA VAL A 40 1.08 3.47 4.22
C VAL A 40 1.29 4.54 5.28
N THR A 41 0.39 5.51 5.33
CA THR A 41 0.43 6.55 6.33
C THR A 41 -0.65 6.28 7.39
N GLY A 42 -0.35 6.62 8.61
CA GLY A 42 -1.29 6.45 9.70
C GLY A 42 -1.57 7.76 10.40
N GLN A 43 -2.38 7.72 11.39
CA GLN A 43 -2.88 8.87 12.13
C GLN A 43 -1.77 9.77 12.64
N GLY A 44 -1.47 10.82 11.90
CA GLY A 44 -0.45 11.76 12.29
C GLY A 44 0.99 11.34 12.05
N GLU A 45 1.20 10.15 11.52
CA GLU A 45 2.53 9.64 11.23
C GLU A 45 2.86 9.84 9.76
N ALA A 46 4.13 10.14 9.49
CA ALA A 46 4.58 10.30 8.11
C ALA A 46 4.56 8.97 7.36
N CYS A 47 4.82 7.88 8.07
CA CYS A 47 4.81 6.55 7.47
C CYS A 47 4.61 5.52 8.57
N SER A 48 3.63 4.64 8.39
CA SER A 48 3.41 3.53 9.32
C SER A 48 3.82 2.19 8.72
N GLY A 49 4.11 2.14 7.43
CA GLY A 49 4.57 0.90 6.81
C GLY A 49 4.54 0.95 5.30
N ILE A 50 4.72 -0.21 4.71
CA ILE A 50 4.66 -0.39 3.27
C ILE A 50 3.70 -1.54 2.96
N PHE A 51 2.82 -1.31 2.00
CA PHE A 51 1.85 -2.29 1.56
C PHE A 51 2.18 -2.70 0.11
N THR A 52 2.31 -4.00 -0.13
CA THR A 52 2.76 -4.51 -1.42
C THR A 52 1.70 -5.36 -2.10
N GLU A 53 1.88 -5.59 -3.40
CA GLU A 53 1.00 -6.51 -4.12
C GLU A 53 1.09 -7.93 -3.57
N ARG A 54 2.22 -8.31 -3.00
CA ARG A 54 2.36 -9.60 -2.33
C ARG A 54 1.46 -9.69 -1.11
N ASP A 55 1.34 -8.58 -0.37
CA ASP A 55 0.44 -8.53 0.78
C ASP A 55 -1.00 -8.75 0.35
N VAL A 56 -1.39 -8.20 -0.79
CA VAL A 56 -2.73 -8.41 -1.35
C VAL A 56 -2.92 -9.87 -1.67
N MET A 57 -1.96 -10.50 -2.35
CA MET A 57 -2.06 -11.90 -2.72
C MET A 57 -2.18 -12.81 -1.51
N ARG A 58 -1.40 -12.53 -0.47
CA ARG A 58 -1.46 -13.31 0.76
C ARG A 58 -2.82 -13.17 1.46
N ALA A 59 -3.32 -11.94 1.52
CA ALA A 59 -4.60 -11.68 2.15
C ALA A 59 -5.73 -12.39 1.40
N LEU A 60 -5.71 -12.33 0.07
CA LEU A 60 -6.69 -13.01 -0.76
C LEU A 60 -6.65 -14.53 -0.54
N ALA A 61 -5.43 -15.08 -0.47
CA ALA A 61 -5.27 -16.52 -0.28
C ALA A 61 -5.78 -17.00 1.08
N ARG A 62 -5.61 -16.15 2.11
CA ARG A 62 -6.01 -16.52 3.46
C ARG A 62 -7.46 -16.24 3.79
N HIS A 63 -7.99 -15.15 3.26
CA HIS A 63 -9.29 -14.62 3.70
C HIS A 63 -10.33 -14.49 2.60
N GLY A 64 -9.91 -14.55 1.34
CA GLY A 64 -10.83 -14.39 0.22
C GLY A 64 -11.03 -12.94 -0.20
N THR A 65 -11.95 -12.75 -1.14
CA THR A 65 -12.10 -11.46 -1.81
C THR A 65 -12.69 -10.36 -0.94
N HIS A 66 -13.30 -10.71 0.19
CA HIS A 66 -13.88 -9.69 1.06
C HIS A 66 -12.82 -8.74 1.64
N ILE A 67 -11.55 -9.10 1.58
CA ILE A 67 -10.49 -8.23 2.09
C ILE A 67 -10.40 -6.93 1.30
N MET A 68 -10.92 -6.92 0.08
CA MET A 68 -10.91 -5.71 -0.75
C MET A 68 -11.67 -4.55 -0.13
N ASP A 69 -12.67 -4.85 0.70
CA ASP A 69 -13.48 -3.84 1.37
C ASP A 69 -12.93 -3.47 2.75
N GLU A 70 -11.88 -4.16 3.19
CA GLU A 70 -11.28 -3.93 4.50
C GLU A 70 -10.17 -2.91 4.41
N ALA A 71 -9.92 -2.22 5.52
CA ALA A 71 -8.85 -1.23 5.58
C ALA A 71 -7.48 -1.86 5.36
N VAL A 72 -6.61 -1.14 4.68
CA VAL A 72 -5.23 -1.56 4.45
C VAL A 72 -4.53 -1.91 5.77
N ALA A 73 -4.86 -1.17 6.84
CA ALA A 73 -4.26 -1.39 8.16
C ALA A 73 -4.46 -2.81 8.70
N LYS A 74 -5.46 -3.53 8.23
CA LYS A 74 -5.71 -4.90 8.69
C LYS A 74 -4.81 -5.92 8.01
N HIS A 75 -4.13 -5.52 6.99
CA HIS A 75 -3.30 -6.40 6.18
C HIS A 75 -1.93 -5.81 5.97
#